data_3752ee216de246555ad2d6d7e8f63cd3
#
_entry.id   3752ee216de246555ad2d6d7e8f63cd3
#
_cell.length_a   1.000
_cell.length_b   1.000
_cell.length_c   1.000
_cell.angle_alpha   90.00
_cell.angle_beta   90.00
_cell.angle_gamma   90.00
#
_symmetry.space_group_name_H-M   'P 1'
#
loop_
_entity.id
_entity.type
_entity.pdbx_description
1 polymer ?
#
loop_
_entity_poly.entity_id
_entity_poly.type
_entity_poly.pdbx_seq_one_letter_code
_entity_poly.pdbx_strand_id
1 'polypeptide(L)' 'MGDDIEIKFRGGTPKKWHSGTMKIDDGLITVTARDGRTKSAQLGGSSPELVARLLLLELDREKPK' A
#
# COMPACT_ATOMS: atom_id res chain seq x y z
N MET A 1 -7.31 -17.12 6.84
CA MET A 1 -7.75 -15.75 7.06
C MET A 1 -6.57 -14.83 6.99
N GLY A 2 -6.62 -13.89 6.10
CA GLY A 2 -5.59 -12.89 6.03
C GLY A 2 -5.86 -11.79 7.04
N ASP A 3 -4.80 -11.32 7.65
CA ASP A 3 -4.92 -10.22 8.58
C ASP A 3 -4.62 -8.94 7.82
N ASP A 4 -5.61 -8.07 7.73
CA ASP A 4 -5.40 -6.77 7.13
C ASP A 4 -4.69 -5.88 8.15
N ILE A 5 -3.57 -5.31 7.74
CA ILE A 5 -2.78 -4.44 8.59
C ILE A 5 -3.01 -3.01 8.12
N GLU A 6 -3.41 -2.16 9.05
CA GLU A 6 -3.61 -0.76 8.72
C GLU A 6 -2.27 -0.08 8.47
N ILE A 7 -2.18 0.68 7.37
CA ILE A 7 -0.99 1.45 7.03
C ILE A 7 -1.34 2.92 7.11
N LYS A 8 -0.46 3.68 7.74
CA LYS A 8 -0.64 5.12 7.82
C LYS A 8 0.73 5.77 7.85
N PHE A 9 0.99 6.63 6.89
CA PHE A 9 2.28 7.31 6.85
C PHE A 9 2.16 8.62 6.09
N ARG A 10 3.17 9.44 6.24
CA ARG A 10 3.23 10.75 5.61
C ARG A 10 4.35 10.75 4.57
N GLY A 11 4.03 11.14 3.35
CA GLY A 11 5.03 11.17 2.29
C GLY A 11 4.50 11.80 1.03
N GLY A 12 5.35 11.80 0.00
CA GLY A 12 5.01 12.35 -1.29
C GLY A 12 5.41 13.82 -1.43
N THR A 13 5.05 14.42 -2.57
CA THR A 13 5.33 15.82 -2.87
C THR A 13 4.07 16.43 -3.47
N PRO A 14 3.35 17.30 -2.72
CA PRO A 14 3.60 17.69 -1.33
C PRO A 14 3.34 16.55 -0.36
N LYS A 15 3.93 16.65 0.82
CA LYS A 15 3.74 15.62 1.83
C LYS A 15 2.29 15.57 2.28
N LYS A 16 1.72 14.39 2.25
CA LYS A 16 0.34 14.17 2.67
C LYS A 16 0.27 12.89 3.46
N TRP A 17 -0.77 12.77 4.27
CA TRP A 17 -1.05 11.51 4.96
C TRP A 17 -1.67 10.53 3.98
N HIS A 18 -1.14 9.31 4.01
CA HIS A 18 -1.66 8.21 3.21
C HIS A 18 -2.10 7.12 4.17
N SER A 19 -3.26 6.56 3.93
CA SER A 19 -3.75 5.48 4.75
C SER A 19 -4.44 4.44 3.89
N GLY A 20 -4.40 3.22 4.37
CA GLY A 20 -5.00 2.10 3.69
C GLY A 20 -4.74 0.84 4.49
N THR A 21 -4.87 -0.30 3.85
CA THR A 21 -4.58 -1.58 4.48
C THR A 21 -3.67 -2.39 3.59
N MET A 22 -2.92 -3.30 4.20
CA MET A 22 -2.12 -4.24 3.45
C MET A 22 -2.37 -5.64 3.93
N LYS A 23 -2.20 -6.58 3.03
CA LYS A 23 -2.35 -8.00 3.33
C LYS A 23 -1.20 -8.75 2.67
N ILE A 24 -0.58 -9.63 3.41
CA ILE A 24 0.52 -10.44 2.89
C ILE A 24 0.08 -11.88 2.84
N ASP A 25 0.24 -12.50 1.68
CA ASP A 25 -0.14 -13.89 1.50
C ASP A 25 0.86 -14.53 0.55
N ASP A 26 1.61 -15.51 1.08
CA ASP A 26 2.56 -16.29 0.27
C ASP A 26 3.53 -15.41 -0.51
N GLY A 27 4.11 -14.42 0.16
CA GLY A 27 5.08 -13.55 -0.45
C GLY A 27 4.50 -12.47 -1.36
N LEU A 28 3.19 -12.42 -1.48
CA LEU A 28 2.52 -11.40 -2.26
C LEU A 28 1.88 -10.40 -1.32
N ILE A 29 2.18 -9.13 -1.54
CA ILE A 29 1.58 -8.06 -0.75
C ILE A 29 0.51 -7.36 -1.57
N THR A 30 -0.65 -7.14 -0.97
CA THR A 30 -1.74 -6.43 -1.60
C THR A 30 -2.09 -5.23 -0.73
N VAL A 31 -2.12 -4.07 -1.35
CA VAL A 31 -2.43 -2.83 -0.64
C VAL A 31 -3.76 -2.31 -1.16
N THR A 32 -4.62 -1.92 -0.23
CA THR A 32 -5.93 -1.36 -0.57
C THR A 32 -5.98 0.08 -0.09
N ALA A 33 -6.25 1.00 -1.00
CA ALA A 33 -6.39 2.40 -0.66
C ALA A 33 -7.75 2.66 -0.04
N ARG A 34 -7.92 3.86 0.50
CA ARG A 34 -9.17 4.22 1.17
C ARG A 34 -10.37 4.20 0.26
N ASP A 35 -10.15 4.46 -1.03
CA ASP A 35 -11.24 4.47 -2.00
C ASP A 35 -11.57 3.08 -2.54
N GLY A 36 -10.91 2.04 -2.04
CA GLY A 36 -11.19 0.67 -2.43
C GLY A 36 -10.31 0.12 -3.53
N ARG A 37 -9.46 0.95 -4.13
CA ARG A 37 -8.55 0.47 -5.17
C ARG A 37 -7.44 -0.36 -4.56
N THR A 38 -6.97 -1.34 -5.28
CA THR A 38 -5.94 -2.24 -4.79
C THR A 38 -4.76 -2.32 -5.74
N LYS A 39 -3.62 -2.70 -5.21
CA LYS A 39 -2.42 -2.93 -5.98
C LYS A 39 -1.59 -4.00 -5.29
N SER A 40 -0.99 -4.89 -6.07
CA SER A 40 -0.24 -6.02 -5.52
C SER A 40 1.16 -6.05 -6.10
N ALA A 41 2.07 -6.65 -5.34
CA ALA A 41 3.44 -6.86 -5.78
C ALA A 41 4.05 -8.00 -5.00
N GLN A 42 5.07 -8.63 -5.57
CA GLN A 42 5.79 -9.67 -4.86
C GLN A 42 6.86 -9.03 -3.98
N LEU A 43 6.99 -9.53 -2.76
CA LEU A 43 7.98 -9.00 -1.83
C LEU A 43 9.40 -9.27 -2.26
N GLY A 44 9.68 -10.50 -2.71
CA GLY A 44 10.99 -10.85 -3.22
C GLY A 44 12.14 -10.54 -2.28
N GLY A 45 11.94 -10.70 -0.97
CA GLY A 45 12.96 -10.38 0.01
C GLY A 45 12.97 -8.95 0.47
N SER A 46 12.12 -8.10 -0.10
CA SER A 46 12.02 -6.70 0.31
C SER A 46 11.21 -6.56 1.60
N SER A 47 11.40 -5.43 2.26
CA SER A 47 10.63 -5.13 3.46
C SER A 47 9.16 -4.91 3.11
N PRO A 48 8.23 -5.60 3.78
CA PRO A 48 6.81 -5.39 3.50
C PRO A 48 6.38 -3.95 3.68
N GLU A 49 6.91 -3.26 4.69
CA GLU A 49 6.55 -1.87 4.94
C GLU A 49 6.94 -0.97 3.77
N LEU A 50 8.15 -1.17 3.25
CA LEU A 50 8.62 -0.35 2.13
C LEU A 50 7.76 -0.59 0.89
N VAL A 51 7.48 -1.85 0.59
CA VAL A 51 6.67 -2.17 -0.59
C VAL A 51 5.27 -1.60 -0.42
N ALA A 52 4.69 -1.74 0.78
CA ALA A 52 3.36 -1.23 1.04
C ALA A 52 3.28 0.29 0.84
N ARG A 53 4.28 1.01 1.34
CA ARG A 53 4.32 2.47 1.16
C ARG A 53 4.40 2.84 -0.30
N LEU A 54 5.26 2.16 -1.06
CA LEU A 54 5.40 2.44 -2.48
C LEU A 54 4.10 2.19 -3.22
N LEU A 55 3.44 1.07 -2.93
CA LEU A 55 2.20 0.73 -3.60
C LEU A 55 1.10 1.74 -3.26
N LEU A 56 1.03 2.15 -2.00
CA LEU A 56 0.02 3.12 -1.60
C LEU A 56 0.26 4.48 -2.24
N LEU A 57 1.51 4.90 -2.33
CA LEU A 57 1.86 6.14 -3.01
C LEU A 57 1.47 6.07 -4.48
N GLU A 58 1.72 4.94 -5.13
CA GLU A 58 1.34 4.78 -6.52
C GLU A 58 -0.17 4.84 -6.71
N LEU A 59 -0.92 4.21 -5.81
CA LEU A 59 -2.37 4.26 -5.87
C LEU A 59 -2.88 5.69 -5.76
N ASP A 60 -2.30 6.46 -4.85
CA ASP A 60 -2.72 7.85 -4.67
C ASP A 60 -2.35 8.71 -5.88
N ARG A 61 -1.22 8.42 -6.51
CA ARG A 61 -0.80 9.17 -7.70
C ARG A 61 -1.67 8.84 -8.91
N GLU A 62 -2.19 7.63 -8.97
CA GLU A 62 -3.04 7.18 -10.07
C GLU A 62 -4.51 7.48 -9.83
N LYS A 63 -4.79 8.21 -8.77
CA LYS A 63 -6.18 8.47 -8.39
C LYS A 63 -6.93 9.18 -9.51
N PRO A 64 -8.06 8.65 -9.94
CA PRO A 64 -8.85 9.31 -10.97
C PRO A 64 -9.44 10.61 -10.45
N LYS A 65 -9.63 11.54 -11.37
CA LYS A 65 -10.24 12.81 -11.01
C LYS A 65 -11.75 12.71 -10.90
#